data_3d54c531efe798011e4ea5b436e3f153
#
_entry.id   3d54c531efe798011e4ea5b436e3f153
#
_cell.length_a   1.000
_cell.length_b   1.000
_cell.length_c   1.000
_cell.angle_alpha   90.00
_cell.angle_beta   90.00
_cell.angle_gamma   90.00
#
_symmetry.space_group_name_H-M   'P 1'
#
loop_
_entity.id
_entity.type
_entity.pdbx_description
1 polymer ?
#
loop_
_entity_poly.entity_id
_entity_poly.type
_entity_poly.pdbx_seq_one_letter_code
_entity_poly.pdbx_strand_id
1 'polypeptide(L)'
;MKLGVNIDHIATLRNARGQDNPSILRALKVCEKVKVDTLTVHLREDRRHINDNDLKLLKKHSRLPINLEMALTDEMILISKKIKPKFICLVPEKRNEITTEGLSLIHI
;
A
#
# COMPACT_ATOMS: atom_id res chain seq x y z
N MET A 1 -17.25 -3.59 13.31
CA MET A 1 -16.27 -2.62 12.82
C MET A 1 -15.13 -3.36 12.15
N LYS A 2 -14.65 -2.86 11.01
CA LYS A 2 -13.52 -3.45 10.30
C LYS A 2 -12.28 -2.58 10.48
N LEU A 3 -11.12 -3.21 10.61
CA LEU A 3 -9.85 -2.53 10.81
C LEU A 3 -8.91 -2.81 9.65
N GLY A 4 -8.47 -1.74 8.99
CA GLY A 4 -7.38 -1.81 8.02
C GLY A 4 -6.11 -1.27 8.66
N VAL A 5 -5.00 -1.95 8.44
CA VAL A 5 -3.71 -1.53 9.00
C VAL A 5 -2.75 -1.20 7.85
N ASN A 6 -2.18 0.00 7.90
CA ASN A 6 -1.18 0.45 6.93
C ASN A 6 0.21 0.13 7.44
N ILE A 7 1.02 -0.51 6.60
CA ILE A 7 2.39 -0.90 6.96
C ILE A 7 3.47 -0.16 6.14
N ASP A 8 3.12 0.94 5.49
CA ASP A 8 4.07 1.71 4.67
C ASP A 8 5.33 2.11 5.45
N HIS A 9 5.17 2.53 6.69
CA HIS A 9 6.30 3.05 7.46
C HIS A 9 7.24 1.96 7.97
N ILE A 10 6.82 0.70 7.95
CA ILE A 10 7.75 -0.42 8.15
C ILE A 10 8.79 -0.40 7.01
N ALA A 11 8.35 -0.19 5.78
CA ALA A 11 9.25 -0.04 4.64
C ALA A 11 10.10 1.22 4.76
N THR A 12 9.53 2.32 5.27
CA THR A 12 10.29 3.55 5.51
C THR A 12 11.47 3.30 6.44
N LEU A 13 11.24 2.61 7.55
CA LEU A 13 12.30 2.28 8.49
C LEU A 13 13.34 1.34 7.88
N ARG A 14 12.91 0.32 7.18
CA ARG A 14 13.80 -0.60 6.49
C ARG A 14 14.71 0.16 5.52
N ASN A 15 14.13 1.02 4.70
CA ASN A 15 14.87 1.78 3.70
C ASN A 15 15.87 2.74 4.35
N ALA A 16 15.47 3.40 5.43
CA ALA A 16 16.35 4.32 6.17
C ALA A 16 17.55 3.60 6.76
N ARG A 17 17.38 2.36 7.19
CA ARG A 17 18.46 1.56 7.76
C ARG A 17 19.39 0.93 6.71
N GLY A 18 18.93 0.89 5.44
CA GLY A 18 19.69 0.24 4.38
C GLY A 18 19.86 -1.26 4.56
N GLN A 19 18.94 -1.91 5.28
CA GLN A 19 18.97 -3.33 5.60
C GLN A 19 17.59 -3.95 5.29
N ASP A 20 17.46 -5.25 5.53
CA ASP A 20 16.20 -5.95 5.33
C ASP A 20 15.22 -5.83 6.50
N ASN A 21 15.64 -5.23 7.59
CA ASN A 21 14.82 -5.06 8.78
C ASN A 21 14.50 -3.59 9.05
N PRO A 22 13.28 -3.30 9.56
CA PRO A 22 12.21 -4.24 9.83
C PRO A 22 11.61 -4.82 8.54
N SER A 23 11.19 -6.09 8.60
CA SER A 23 10.72 -6.82 7.43
C SER A 23 9.22 -6.60 7.18
N ILE A 24 8.87 -6.36 5.92
CA ILE A 24 7.47 -6.25 5.49
C ILE A 24 6.71 -7.56 5.76
N LEU A 25 7.34 -8.71 5.53
CA LEU A 25 6.69 -10.00 5.77
C LEU A 25 6.46 -10.27 7.26
N ARG A 26 7.35 -9.80 8.13
CA ARG A 26 7.11 -9.89 9.58
C ARG A 26 5.93 -9.02 10.00
N ALA A 27 5.84 -7.82 9.46
CA ALA A 27 4.70 -6.93 9.72
C ALA A 27 3.39 -7.59 9.25
N LEU A 28 3.41 -8.20 8.07
CA LEU A 28 2.25 -8.95 7.57
C LEU A 28 1.85 -10.06 8.55
N LYS A 29 2.81 -10.85 9.04
CA LYS A 29 2.52 -11.94 9.97
C LYS A 29 1.91 -11.45 11.26
N VAL A 30 2.37 -10.31 11.78
CA VAL A 30 1.76 -9.71 12.98
C VAL A 30 0.32 -9.33 12.69
N CYS A 31 0.05 -8.70 11.56
CA CYS A 31 -1.31 -8.32 11.17
C CYS A 31 -2.22 -9.54 11.04
N GLU A 32 -1.70 -10.62 10.46
CA GLU A 32 -2.46 -11.87 10.33
C GLU A 32 -2.75 -12.49 11.70
N LYS A 33 -1.76 -12.46 12.59
CA LYS A 33 -1.91 -13.01 13.93
C LYS A 33 -2.97 -12.29 14.76
N VAL A 34 -3.02 -10.97 14.66
CA VAL A 34 -4.02 -10.19 15.40
C VAL A 34 -5.33 -10.04 14.64
N LYS A 35 -5.43 -10.66 13.45
CA LYS A 35 -6.67 -10.80 12.68
C LYS A 35 -7.29 -9.46 12.29
N VAL A 36 -6.46 -8.54 11.77
CA VAL A 36 -7.00 -7.31 11.14
C VAL A 36 -7.78 -7.69 9.89
N ASP A 37 -8.65 -6.81 9.44
CA ASP A 37 -9.53 -7.12 8.29
C ASP A 37 -8.87 -6.91 6.96
N THR A 38 -8.04 -5.88 6.82
CA THR A 38 -7.33 -5.58 5.58
C THR A 38 -5.94 -5.08 5.85
N LEU A 39 -5.03 -5.37 4.91
CA LEU A 39 -3.69 -4.82 4.90
C LEU A 39 -3.64 -3.71 3.86
N THR A 40 -3.28 -2.49 4.30
CA THR A 40 -3.20 -1.34 3.41
C THR A 40 -1.74 -0.99 3.14
N VAL A 41 -1.42 -0.81 1.86
CA VAL A 41 -0.10 -0.35 1.42
C VAL A 41 -0.28 0.66 0.31
N HIS A 42 0.59 1.66 0.29
CA HIS A 42 0.62 2.69 -0.74
C HIS A 42 1.87 2.50 -1.59
N LEU A 43 1.69 2.17 -2.86
CA LEU A 43 2.79 2.16 -3.82
C LEU A 43 2.86 3.55 -4.46
N ARG A 44 3.75 4.39 -3.93
CA ARG A 44 3.94 5.74 -4.47
C ARG A 44 4.72 5.69 -5.77
N GLU A 45 4.49 6.65 -6.63
CA GLU A 45 5.25 6.74 -7.89
C GLU A 45 6.76 6.87 -7.65
N ASP A 46 7.16 7.55 -6.56
CA ASP A 46 8.58 7.74 -6.22
C ASP A 46 9.18 6.58 -5.43
N ARG A 47 8.39 5.59 -5.07
CA ARG A 47 8.85 4.40 -4.33
C ARG A 47 9.61 4.73 -3.06
N ARG A 48 9.17 5.76 -2.31
CA ARG A 48 9.92 6.21 -1.11
C ARG A 48 9.85 5.21 0.04
N HIS A 49 8.89 4.31 0.05
CA HIS A 49 8.76 3.28 1.10
C HIS A 49 8.47 1.91 0.47
N ILE A 50 7.21 1.56 0.27
CA ILE A 50 6.83 0.30 -0.41
C ILE A 50 7.38 0.32 -1.84
N ASN A 51 7.99 -0.78 -2.26
CA ASN A 51 8.46 -0.95 -3.62
C ASN A 51 7.71 -2.09 -4.32
N ASP A 52 7.98 -2.26 -5.61
CA ASP A 52 7.27 -3.26 -6.42
C ASP A 52 7.49 -4.69 -5.92
N ASN A 53 8.70 -4.99 -5.42
CA ASN A 53 9.00 -6.29 -4.85
C ASN A 53 8.21 -6.55 -3.57
N ASP A 54 8.09 -5.54 -2.71
CA ASP A 54 7.26 -5.65 -1.51
C ASP A 54 5.83 -6.03 -1.86
N LEU A 55 5.28 -5.38 -2.87
CA LEU A 55 3.90 -5.61 -3.28
C LEU A 55 3.71 -7.03 -3.80
N LYS A 56 4.68 -7.54 -4.58
CA LYS A 56 4.66 -8.92 -5.06
C LYS A 56 4.73 -9.92 -3.91
N LEU A 57 5.60 -9.68 -2.93
CA LEU A 57 5.74 -10.53 -1.77
C LEU A 57 4.45 -10.56 -0.93
N LEU A 58 3.85 -9.39 -0.71
CA LEU A 58 2.60 -9.30 0.02
C LEU A 58 1.48 -10.04 -0.70
N LYS A 59 1.38 -9.87 -2.00
CA LYS A 59 0.37 -10.58 -2.79
C LYS A 59 0.55 -12.09 -2.71
N LYS A 60 1.80 -12.56 -2.75
CA LYS A 60 2.11 -13.98 -2.70
C LYS A 60 1.82 -14.60 -1.33
N HIS A 61 2.12 -13.89 -0.26
CA HIS A 61 2.10 -14.45 1.10
C HIS A 61 0.92 -14.05 1.96
N SER A 62 0.22 -12.97 1.62
CA SER A 62 -0.86 -12.46 2.48
C SER A 62 -2.10 -13.33 2.41
N ARG A 63 -2.62 -13.68 3.59
CA ARG A 63 -3.96 -14.25 3.74
C ARG A 63 -5.01 -13.15 3.91
N LEU A 64 -4.57 -11.93 4.18
CA LEU A 64 -5.45 -10.79 4.32
C LEU A 64 -5.71 -10.15 2.95
N PRO A 65 -6.91 -9.62 2.71
CA PRO A 65 -7.14 -8.84 1.52
C PRO A 65 -6.27 -7.58 1.54
N ILE A 66 -5.70 -7.24 0.40
CA ILE A 66 -4.84 -6.08 0.24
C ILE A 66 -5.68 -4.91 -0.27
N ASN A 67 -5.55 -3.76 0.39
CA ASN A 67 -6.04 -2.49 -0.09
C ASN A 67 -4.84 -1.70 -0.62
N LEU A 68 -4.78 -1.52 -1.93
CA LEU A 68 -3.69 -0.80 -2.57
C LEU A 68 -4.06 0.67 -2.74
N GLU A 69 -3.33 1.54 -2.05
CA GLU A 69 -3.41 2.98 -2.30
C GLU A 69 -2.46 3.32 -3.45
N MET A 70 -2.94 4.12 -4.39
CA MET A 70 -2.15 4.49 -5.57
C MET A 70 -2.64 5.80 -6.17
N ALA A 71 -1.75 6.50 -6.87
CA ALA A 71 -2.14 7.62 -7.72
C ALA A 71 -2.83 7.08 -8.98
N LEU A 72 -3.71 7.88 -9.56
CA LEU A 72 -4.39 7.51 -10.79
C LEU A 72 -3.49 7.82 -11.99
N THR A 73 -2.61 6.89 -12.32
CA THR A 73 -1.70 6.96 -13.46
C THR A 73 -1.77 5.68 -14.27
N ASP A 74 -1.33 5.75 -15.52
CA ASP A 74 -1.31 4.55 -16.38
C ASP A 74 -0.40 3.47 -15.80
N GLU A 75 0.76 3.86 -15.25
CA GLU A 75 1.67 2.93 -14.59
C GLU A 75 0.99 2.17 -13.47
N MET A 76 0.32 2.89 -12.58
CA MET A 76 -0.32 2.28 -11.42
C MET A 76 -1.51 1.42 -11.82
N ILE A 77 -2.25 1.81 -12.85
CA ILE A 77 -3.34 0.99 -13.37
C ILE A 77 -2.79 -0.35 -13.87
N LEU A 78 -1.69 -0.34 -14.60
CA LEU A 78 -1.07 -1.58 -15.11
C LEU A 78 -0.60 -2.46 -13.95
N ILE A 79 0.04 -1.87 -12.93
CA ILE A 79 0.51 -2.62 -11.76
C ILE A 79 -0.68 -3.23 -11.02
N SER A 80 -1.75 -2.47 -10.81
CA SER A 80 -2.93 -2.97 -10.11
C SER A 80 -3.58 -4.14 -10.86
N LYS A 81 -3.56 -4.12 -12.19
CA LYS A 81 -4.08 -5.22 -12.99
C LYS A 81 -3.25 -6.49 -12.81
N LYS A 82 -1.94 -6.37 -12.60
CA LYS A 82 -1.06 -7.51 -12.38
C LYS A 82 -1.20 -8.06 -10.96
N ILE A 83 -1.24 -7.19 -9.98
CA ILE A 83 -1.30 -7.56 -8.57
C ILE A 83 -2.70 -8.05 -8.17
N LYS A 84 -3.73 -7.45 -8.74
CA LYS A 84 -5.13 -7.78 -8.45
C LYS A 84 -5.44 -7.68 -6.96
N PRO A 85 -5.21 -6.50 -6.33
CA PRO A 85 -5.60 -6.33 -4.95
C PRO A 85 -7.12 -6.40 -4.84
N LYS A 86 -7.60 -6.74 -3.65
CA LYS A 86 -9.05 -6.78 -3.43
C LYS A 86 -9.68 -5.39 -3.47
N PHE A 87 -8.96 -4.39 -2.98
CA PHE A 87 -9.42 -3.00 -2.94
C PHE A 87 -8.36 -2.09 -3.50
N ILE A 88 -8.78 -1.01 -4.14
CA ILE A 88 -7.93 0.07 -4.61
C ILE A 88 -8.47 1.36 -4.03
N CYS A 89 -7.58 2.18 -3.47
CA CYS A 89 -7.91 3.51 -3.01
C CYS A 89 -7.05 4.52 -3.78
N LEU A 90 -7.70 5.41 -4.52
CA LEU A 90 -6.99 6.45 -5.27
C LEU A 90 -6.63 7.59 -4.33
N VAL A 91 -5.35 7.93 -4.28
CA VAL A 91 -4.85 8.99 -3.39
C VAL A 91 -4.02 9.98 -4.19
N PRO A 92 -4.09 11.28 -3.88
CA PRO A 92 -3.21 12.27 -4.49
C PRO A 92 -1.82 12.17 -3.86
N GLU A 93 -0.78 12.30 -4.67
CA GLU A 93 0.61 12.26 -4.20
C GLU A 93 1.32 13.58 -4.36
N LYS A 94 0.84 14.42 -5.25
CA LYS A 94 1.40 15.74 -5.49
C LYS A 94 0.56 16.78 -4.76
N ARG A 95 1.23 17.80 -4.25
CA ARG A 95 0.57 18.85 -3.47
C ARG A 95 -0.55 19.56 -4.25
N ASN A 96 -0.36 19.75 -5.53
CA ASN A 96 -1.34 20.40 -6.40
C ASN A 96 -2.56 19.51 -6.72
N GLU A 97 -2.52 18.24 -6.38
CA GLU A 97 -3.65 17.33 -6.52
C GLU A 97 -4.59 17.43 -5.32
N ILE A 98 -4.15 18.01 -4.22
CA ILE A 98 -4.93 18.15 -2.99
C ILE A 98 -5.80 19.39 -3.10
N THR A 99 -6.92 19.25 -3.81
CA THR A 99 -7.95 20.28 -3.92
C THR A 99 -9.25 19.70 -3.38
N THR A 100 -10.19 20.58 -3.03
CA THR A 100 -11.52 20.15 -2.59
C THR A 100 -12.19 19.30 -3.64
N GLU A 101 -12.05 19.67 -4.90
CA GLU A 101 -12.61 18.90 -6.02
C GLU A 101 -11.93 17.54 -6.14
N GLY A 102 -10.61 17.49 -6.06
CA GLY A 102 -9.86 16.25 -6.12
C GLY A 102 -10.26 15.30 -5.00
N LEU A 103 -10.40 15.80 -3.78
CA LEU A 103 -10.83 15.00 -2.65
C LEU A 103 -12.27 14.50 -2.83
N SER A 104 -13.15 15.32 -3.36
CA SER A 104 -14.52 14.92 -3.66
C SER A 104 -14.56 13.77 -4.65
N LEU A 105 -13.75 13.82 -5.70
CA LEU A 105 -13.65 12.76 -6.71
C LEU A 105 -13.13 11.46 -6.11
N ILE A 106 -12.20 11.55 -5.18
CA ILE A 106 -11.66 10.37 -4.51
C ILE A 106 -12.72 9.67 -3.65
N HIS A 107 -13.63 10.42 -3.08
CA HIS A 107 -14.65 9.88 -2.18
C HIS A 107 -15.92 9.42 -2.87
N ILE A 108 -16.06 9.71 -4.14
CA ILE A 108 -17.16 9.22 -4.95
C ILE A 108 -16.91 7.78 -5.36
#